data_f450cce29a47b42e6d553ba3e4f289cd
#
_entry.id   f450cce29a47b42e6d553ba3e4f289cd
#
_cell.length_a   1.000
_cell.length_b   1.000
_cell.length_c   1.000
_cell.angle_alpha   90.00
_cell.angle_beta   90.00
_cell.angle_gamma   90.00
#
_symmetry.space_group_name_H-M   'P 1'
#
loop_
_entity.id
_entity.type
_entity.pdbx_description
1 polymer ?
#
loop_
_entity_poly.entity_id
_entity_poly.type
_entity_poly.pdbx_seq_one_letter_code
_entity_poly.pdbx_strand_id
1 'polypeptide(L)'
;MKGFGIPNRYYSFDKGDFHFIVLDGNNLYDGKEYSHYAKSNYLKAKSDMRAFVDPEQLEWLINDLAATDKKCILFSHQSIDSFMNNGDEVRAVLENANKHAGFKKVVLAFSGHNHSNYTKEINGITYIQINSASYVWVGKPTMTEKRYPQAINEKYRLLRYSITYDKPLYAIVTLAKDRIDIKGTQADFLPPTPVSYTHL
;
A
#
# COMPACT_ATOMS: atom_id res chain seq x y z
N MET A 1 -1.54 -19.13 -4.03
CA MET A 1 -1.63 -18.66 -2.63
C MET A 1 -1.88 -19.78 -1.61
N LYS A 2 -2.06 -21.02 -2.05
CA LYS A 2 -2.32 -22.17 -1.14
C LYS A 2 -1.26 -22.40 -0.04
N GLY A 3 -0.03 -21.88 -0.20
CA GLY A 3 1.05 -22.08 0.80
C GLY A 3 1.02 -21.14 2.02
N PHE A 4 0.21 -20.08 1.99
CA PHE A 4 0.16 -19.07 3.06
C PHE A 4 -1.19 -19.01 3.79
N GLY A 5 -2.12 -19.91 3.51
CA GLY A 5 -3.45 -19.89 4.11
C GLY A 5 -4.35 -18.70 3.67
N ILE A 6 -3.93 -17.95 2.64
CA ILE A 6 -4.68 -16.81 2.13
C ILE A 6 -5.78 -17.31 1.18
N PRO A 7 -7.06 -17.01 1.48
CA PRO A 7 -8.16 -17.61 0.75
C PRO A 7 -8.29 -17.11 -0.69
N ASN A 8 -8.02 -15.82 -0.93
CA ASN A 8 -8.12 -15.17 -2.24
C ASN A 8 -7.13 -14.00 -2.36
N ARG A 9 -7.05 -13.34 -3.51
CA ARG A 9 -6.22 -12.14 -3.75
C ARG A 9 -6.67 -10.95 -2.90
N TYR A 10 -7.96 -10.81 -2.69
CA TYR A 10 -8.60 -9.89 -1.76
C TYR A 10 -9.49 -10.67 -0.80
N TYR A 11 -9.59 -10.24 0.42
CA TYR A 11 -10.34 -10.92 1.47
C TYR A 11 -10.55 -10.01 2.67
N SER A 12 -11.43 -10.45 3.57
CA SER A 12 -11.65 -9.80 4.86
C SER A 12 -11.67 -10.81 5.99
N PHE A 13 -11.50 -10.35 7.19
CA PHE A 13 -11.61 -11.14 8.42
C PHE A 13 -11.88 -10.24 9.62
N ASP A 14 -12.48 -10.82 10.63
CA ASP A 14 -12.76 -10.16 11.90
C ASP A 14 -11.72 -10.48 12.95
N LYS A 15 -11.32 -9.49 13.73
CA LYS A 15 -10.54 -9.68 14.95
C LYS A 15 -10.99 -8.67 16.01
N GLY A 16 -11.54 -9.17 17.12
CA GLY A 16 -12.10 -8.30 18.15
C GLY A 16 -13.21 -7.39 17.59
N ASP A 17 -13.13 -6.10 17.88
CA ASP A 17 -14.09 -5.09 17.48
C ASP A 17 -13.85 -4.52 16.06
N PHE A 18 -12.90 -5.09 15.32
CA PHE A 18 -12.50 -4.59 14.02
C PHE A 18 -12.72 -5.62 12.92
N HIS A 19 -13.03 -5.10 11.75
CA HIS A 19 -13.10 -5.80 10.48
C HIS A 19 -11.94 -5.36 9.60
N PHE A 20 -11.13 -6.29 9.15
CA PHE A 20 -9.93 -6.07 8.36
C PHE A 20 -10.18 -6.46 6.92
N ILE A 21 -9.83 -5.58 6.01
CA ILE A 21 -10.06 -5.74 4.57
C ILE A 21 -8.72 -5.63 3.84
N VAL A 22 -8.41 -6.62 3.02
CA VAL A 22 -7.20 -6.61 2.17
C VAL A 22 -7.64 -6.49 0.71
N LEU A 23 -7.16 -5.44 0.04
CA LEU A 23 -7.44 -5.18 -1.37
C LEU A 23 -6.24 -5.55 -2.25
N ASP A 24 -6.55 -6.02 -3.45
CA ASP A 24 -5.56 -6.28 -4.50
C ASP A 24 -5.65 -5.23 -5.61
N GLY A 25 -4.73 -4.27 -5.61
CA GLY A 25 -4.59 -3.27 -6.66
C GLY A 25 -3.74 -3.73 -7.86
N ASN A 26 -3.46 -5.04 -8.00
CA ASN A 26 -2.57 -5.57 -9.03
C ASN A 26 -3.29 -5.91 -10.34
N ASN A 27 -4.16 -5.02 -10.79
CA ASN A 27 -4.79 -5.16 -12.10
C ASN A 27 -4.31 -4.09 -13.07
N LEU A 28 -4.27 -4.47 -14.35
CA LEU A 28 -4.15 -3.59 -15.50
C LEU A 28 -5.55 -3.31 -16.04
N TYR A 29 -5.73 -2.12 -16.62
CA TYR A 29 -6.90 -1.75 -17.40
C TYR A 29 -6.45 -1.10 -18.70
N ASP A 30 -6.83 -1.63 -19.85
CA ASP A 30 -6.42 -1.14 -21.17
C ASP A 30 -7.43 -0.20 -21.83
N GLY A 31 -8.47 0.18 -21.09
CA GLY A 31 -9.60 0.97 -21.57
C GLY A 31 -10.81 0.12 -21.98
N LYS A 32 -10.69 -1.22 -21.93
CA LYS A 32 -11.75 -2.18 -22.28
C LYS A 32 -11.86 -3.29 -21.24
N GLU A 33 -10.75 -3.91 -20.90
CA GLU A 33 -10.72 -5.10 -20.06
C GLU A 33 -9.73 -4.97 -18.92
N TYR A 34 -10.08 -5.59 -17.79
CA TYR A 34 -9.19 -5.76 -16.64
C TYR A 34 -8.42 -7.07 -16.76
N SER A 35 -7.13 -7.02 -16.45
CA SER A 35 -6.29 -8.22 -16.37
C SER A 35 -5.35 -8.14 -15.18
N HIS A 36 -5.20 -9.25 -14.45
CA HIS A 36 -4.31 -9.29 -13.28
C HIS A 36 -2.84 -9.32 -13.67
N TYR A 37 -1.97 -8.80 -12.81
CA TYR A 37 -0.50 -8.89 -12.97
C TYR A 37 -0.06 -10.35 -13.04
N ALA A 38 0.59 -10.71 -14.14
CA ALA A 38 1.12 -12.04 -14.36
C ALA A 38 2.42 -11.95 -15.16
N LYS A 39 3.43 -12.73 -14.78
CA LYS A 39 4.71 -12.82 -15.51
C LYS A 39 5.32 -11.44 -15.84
N SER A 40 5.20 -10.49 -14.90
CA SER A 40 5.71 -9.12 -15.04
C SER A 40 5.10 -8.31 -16.21
N ASN A 41 3.87 -8.63 -16.65
CA ASN A 41 3.18 -7.92 -17.73
C ASN A 41 3.02 -6.41 -17.47
N TYR A 42 2.93 -5.99 -16.19
CA TYR A 42 2.88 -4.59 -15.80
C TYR A 42 4.09 -3.77 -16.27
N LEU A 43 5.26 -4.37 -16.47
CA LEU A 43 6.48 -3.66 -16.92
C LEU A 43 6.32 -3.06 -18.32
N LYS A 44 5.48 -3.65 -19.17
CA LYS A 44 5.19 -3.20 -20.53
C LYS A 44 3.99 -2.26 -20.61
N ALA A 45 3.14 -2.24 -19.58
CA ALA A 45 1.98 -1.37 -19.54
C ALA A 45 2.40 0.06 -19.16
N LYS A 46 1.68 1.07 -19.66
CA LYS A 46 1.84 2.47 -19.25
C LYS A 46 1.40 2.65 -17.79
N SER A 47 1.83 3.72 -17.15
CA SER A 47 1.51 3.98 -15.73
C SER A 47 0.01 4.17 -15.49
N ASP A 48 -0.69 4.80 -16.44
CA ASP A 48 -2.14 5.02 -16.43
C ASP A 48 -2.98 3.76 -16.65
N MET A 49 -2.33 2.66 -17.01
CA MET A 49 -2.97 1.35 -17.22
C MET A 49 -2.72 0.38 -16.04
N ARG A 50 -2.10 0.80 -14.95
CA ARG A 50 -1.70 -0.06 -13.82
C ARG A 50 -2.43 0.32 -12.54
N ALA A 51 -2.38 -0.56 -11.56
CA ALA A 51 -2.86 -0.28 -10.21
C ALA A 51 -4.37 0.04 -10.17
N PHE A 52 -5.16 -0.92 -10.56
CA PHE A 52 -6.63 -0.85 -10.49
C PHE A 52 -7.18 -1.90 -9.53
N VAL A 53 -8.28 -1.57 -8.90
CA VAL A 53 -9.23 -2.52 -8.32
C VAL A 53 -10.29 -2.80 -9.40
N ASP A 54 -10.49 -4.05 -9.75
CA ASP A 54 -11.46 -4.41 -10.78
C ASP A 54 -12.92 -4.31 -10.29
N PRO A 55 -13.91 -4.24 -11.20
CA PRO A 55 -15.32 -4.10 -10.81
C PRO A 55 -15.86 -5.21 -9.92
N GLU A 56 -15.40 -6.46 -10.11
CA GLU A 56 -15.79 -7.60 -9.27
C GLU A 56 -15.34 -7.38 -7.82
N GLN A 57 -14.12 -6.90 -7.62
CA GLN A 57 -13.60 -6.59 -6.29
C GLN A 57 -14.30 -5.36 -5.68
N LEU A 58 -14.66 -4.34 -6.47
CA LEU A 58 -15.44 -3.20 -5.99
C LEU A 58 -16.83 -3.63 -5.51
N GLU A 59 -17.52 -4.48 -6.25
CA GLU A 59 -18.82 -5.04 -5.85
C GLU A 59 -18.69 -5.87 -4.57
N TRP A 60 -17.66 -6.73 -4.51
CA TRP A 60 -17.34 -7.48 -3.30
C TRP A 60 -17.10 -6.55 -2.11
N LEU A 61 -16.32 -5.48 -2.27
CA LEU A 61 -16.04 -4.51 -1.20
C LEU A 61 -17.30 -3.82 -0.68
N ILE A 62 -18.23 -3.44 -1.57
CA ILE A 62 -19.51 -2.85 -1.21
C ILE A 62 -20.31 -3.82 -0.33
N ASN A 63 -20.40 -5.08 -0.76
CA ASN A 63 -21.15 -6.11 -0.05
C ASN A 63 -20.51 -6.48 1.30
N ASP A 64 -19.19 -6.57 1.35
CA ASP A 64 -18.40 -6.86 2.55
C ASP A 64 -18.56 -5.74 3.60
N LEU A 65 -18.48 -4.49 3.20
CA LEU A 65 -18.71 -3.34 4.06
C LEU A 65 -20.18 -3.27 4.54
N ALA A 66 -21.14 -3.68 3.74
CA ALA A 66 -22.54 -3.72 4.13
C ALA A 66 -22.86 -4.84 5.15
N ALA A 67 -22.09 -5.93 5.12
CA ALA A 67 -22.28 -7.12 5.95
C ALA A 67 -21.74 -6.97 7.39
N THR A 68 -21.01 -5.91 7.72
CA THR A 68 -20.42 -5.72 9.05
C THR A 68 -20.85 -4.42 9.71
N ASP A 69 -21.02 -4.41 11.03
CA ASP A 69 -21.22 -3.20 11.86
C ASP A 69 -19.95 -2.80 12.61
N LYS A 70 -18.82 -3.47 12.36
CA LYS A 70 -17.56 -3.19 13.01
C LYS A 70 -16.83 -2.01 12.36
N LYS A 71 -15.86 -1.43 13.09
CA LYS A 71 -14.91 -0.49 12.50
C LYS A 71 -14.01 -1.23 11.52
N CYS A 72 -13.89 -0.70 10.29
CA CYS A 72 -13.16 -1.30 9.21
C CYS A 72 -11.78 -0.65 9.03
N ILE A 73 -10.76 -1.49 8.82
CA ILE A 73 -9.38 -1.10 8.53
C ILE A 73 -8.97 -1.78 7.24
N LEU A 74 -8.51 -0.99 6.27
CA LEU A 74 -8.11 -1.48 4.96
C LEU A 74 -6.60 -1.60 4.83
N PHE A 75 -6.18 -2.55 4.01
CA PHE A 75 -4.80 -2.73 3.57
C PHE A 75 -4.76 -2.89 2.05
N SER A 76 -3.87 -2.17 1.40
CA SER A 76 -3.55 -2.36 -0.01
C SER A 76 -2.06 -2.07 -0.24
N HIS A 77 -1.43 -2.71 -1.21
CA HIS A 77 -0.04 -2.35 -1.53
C HIS A 77 0.02 -0.97 -2.18
N GLN A 78 -0.81 -0.72 -3.20
CA GLN A 78 -0.93 0.57 -3.86
C GLN A 78 -1.79 1.51 -3.01
N SER A 79 -1.37 2.76 -2.84
CA SER A 79 -2.13 3.74 -2.07
C SER A 79 -3.42 4.16 -2.79
N ILE A 80 -4.53 4.04 -2.08
CA ILE A 80 -5.86 4.36 -2.58
C ILE A 80 -6.01 5.86 -2.82
N ASP A 81 -5.33 6.68 -2.02
CA ASP A 81 -5.43 8.14 -2.04
C ASP A 81 -4.51 8.83 -3.05
N SER A 82 -3.49 8.12 -3.62
CA SER A 82 -2.48 8.80 -4.42
C SER A 82 -1.85 8.01 -5.57
N PHE A 83 -1.93 6.68 -5.56
CA PHE A 83 -1.26 5.86 -6.59
C PHE A 83 -2.21 4.99 -7.41
N MET A 84 -3.27 4.48 -6.82
CA MET A 84 -4.25 3.64 -7.49
C MET A 84 -5.01 4.47 -8.54
N ASN A 85 -5.04 4.01 -9.79
CA ASN A 85 -5.62 4.80 -10.90
C ASN A 85 -7.14 4.98 -10.80
N ASN A 86 -7.86 4.02 -10.21
CA ASN A 86 -9.25 4.19 -9.82
C ASN A 86 -9.45 4.34 -8.30
N GLY A 87 -8.48 4.95 -7.63
CA GLY A 87 -8.55 5.22 -6.20
C GLY A 87 -9.74 6.07 -5.79
N ASP A 88 -10.20 6.97 -6.67
CA ASP A 88 -11.40 7.79 -6.44
C ASP A 88 -12.67 6.93 -6.33
N GLU A 89 -12.81 5.92 -7.17
CA GLU A 89 -13.94 4.97 -7.11
C GLU A 89 -13.90 4.16 -5.81
N VAL A 90 -12.72 3.67 -5.42
CA VAL A 90 -12.54 2.94 -4.16
C VAL A 90 -12.89 3.85 -2.99
N ARG A 91 -12.38 5.10 -2.95
CA ARG A 91 -12.71 6.06 -1.89
C ARG A 91 -14.21 6.35 -1.81
N ALA A 92 -14.87 6.51 -2.96
CA ALA A 92 -16.31 6.73 -2.99
C ALA A 92 -17.09 5.57 -2.32
N VAL A 93 -16.67 4.32 -2.52
CA VAL A 93 -17.24 3.15 -1.84
C VAL A 93 -17.07 3.27 -0.31
N LEU A 94 -15.85 3.60 0.15
CA LEU A 94 -15.54 3.72 1.59
C LEU A 94 -16.32 4.86 2.25
N GLU A 95 -16.40 6.01 1.61
CA GLU A 95 -17.10 7.20 2.07
C GLU A 95 -18.63 6.95 2.12
N ASN A 96 -19.17 6.28 1.11
CA ASN A 96 -20.55 5.87 1.09
C ASN A 96 -20.88 4.88 2.21
N ALA A 97 -20.00 3.94 2.52
CA ALA A 97 -20.17 3.03 3.65
C ALA A 97 -20.25 3.79 4.98
N ASN A 98 -19.42 4.82 5.20
CA ASN A 98 -19.50 5.69 6.38
C ASN A 98 -20.82 6.47 6.43
N LYS A 99 -21.24 7.03 5.30
CA LYS A 99 -22.47 7.79 5.19
C LYS A 99 -23.70 6.93 5.50
N HIS A 100 -23.80 5.72 4.96
CA HIS A 100 -24.91 4.82 5.18
C HIS A 100 -24.95 4.26 6.62
N ALA A 101 -23.78 4.01 7.21
CA ALA A 101 -23.70 3.53 8.58
C ALA A 101 -24.10 4.58 9.62
N GLY A 102 -24.01 5.88 9.30
CA GLY A 102 -24.23 6.97 10.24
C GLY A 102 -23.13 7.15 11.29
N PHE A 103 -22.01 6.44 11.15
CA PHE A 103 -20.81 6.56 11.98
C PHE A 103 -19.54 6.31 11.15
N LYS A 104 -18.36 6.65 11.69
CA LYS A 104 -17.07 6.33 11.06
C LYS A 104 -16.82 4.81 11.08
N LYS A 105 -17.41 4.09 10.11
CA LYS A 105 -17.25 2.65 9.92
C LYS A 105 -15.86 2.35 9.37
N VAL A 106 -15.50 2.93 8.23
CA VAL A 106 -14.13 2.87 7.68
C VAL A 106 -13.31 3.97 8.33
N VAL A 107 -12.32 3.59 9.11
CA VAL A 107 -11.53 4.55 9.91
C VAL A 107 -10.12 4.75 9.37
N LEU A 108 -9.55 3.72 8.72
CA LEU A 108 -8.12 3.68 8.41
C LEU A 108 -7.84 2.87 7.15
N ALA A 109 -6.96 3.35 6.29
CA ALA A 109 -6.44 2.64 5.14
C ALA A 109 -4.91 2.70 5.13
N PHE A 110 -4.27 1.54 5.25
CA PHE A 110 -2.83 1.39 5.15
C PHE A 110 -2.39 1.05 3.74
N SER A 111 -1.29 1.63 3.30
CA SER A 111 -0.65 1.30 2.02
C SER A 111 0.87 1.35 2.10
N GLY A 112 1.52 0.87 1.07
CA GLY A 112 2.96 0.95 0.84
C GLY A 112 3.28 1.58 -0.51
N HIS A 113 4.07 0.92 -1.34
CA HIS A 113 4.44 1.23 -2.72
C HIS A 113 5.39 2.42 -2.91
N ASN A 114 5.06 3.61 -2.42
CA ASN A 114 5.86 4.82 -2.70
C ASN A 114 7.14 4.94 -1.88
N HIS A 115 7.40 3.99 -0.96
CA HIS A 115 8.56 4.01 -0.06
C HIS A 115 8.72 5.34 0.69
N SER A 116 7.61 5.88 1.19
CA SER A 116 7.55 7.13 1.96
C SER A 116 6.61 6.97 3.14
N ASN A 117 6.76 7.84 4.14
CA ASN A 117 5.83 7.93 5.25
C ASN A 117 4.95 9.16 5.06
N TYR A 118 3.65 8.99 5.07
CA TYR A 118 2.73 10.10 5.25
C TYR A 118 1.42 9.64 5.88
N THR A 119 0.72 10.61 6.41
CA THR A 119 -0.65 10.46 6.92
C THR A 119 -1.50 11.57 6.33
N LYS A 120 -2.67 11.23 5.81
CA LYS A 120 -3.61 12.16 5.20
C LYS A 120 -5.03 11.80 5.60
N GLU A 121 -5.84 12.77 5.99
CA GLU A 121 -7.26 12.56 6.20
C GLU A 121 -8.04 13.08 4.98
N ILE A 122 -8.94 12.26 4.44
CA ILE A 122 -9.86 12.60 3.37
C ILE A 122 -11.25 12.14 3.79
N ASN A 123 -12.18 13.07 3.87
CA ASN A 123 -13.59 12.81 4.20
C ASN A 123 -13.78 11.92 5.44
N GLY A 124 -12.94 12.14 6.47
CA GLY A 124 -13.01 11.46 7.76
C GLY A 124 -12.35 10.07 7.78
N ILE A 125 -11.73 9.62 6.69
CA ILE A 125 -10.93 8.39 6.62
C ILE A 125 -9.45 8.77 6.63
N THR A 126 -8.67 8.12 7.51
CA THR A 126 -7.23 8.34 7.59
C THR A 126 -6.49 7.37 6.67
N TYR A 127 -5.73 7.91 5.72
CA TYR A 127 -4.85 7.16 4.81
C TYR A 127 -3.43 7.25 5.31
N ILE A 128 -2.79 6.10 5.52
CA ILE A 128 -1.43 6.01 6.03
C ILE A 128 -0.58 5.21 5.06
N GLN A 129 0.48 5.84 4.59
CA GLN A 129 1.50 5.15 3.86
C GLN A 129 2.65 4.77 4.79
N ILE A 130 2.97 3.48 4.80
CA ILE A 130 4.09 2.93 5.55
C ILE A 130 5.26 2.73 4.60
N ASN A 131 6.43 3.20 5.04
CA ASN A 131 7.66 3.07 4.28
C ASN A 131 8.07 1.60 4.11
N SER A 132 8.98 1.36 3.15
CA SER A 132 9.64 0.06 2.99
C SER A 132 10.45 -0.28 4.24
N ALA A 133 10.48 -1.56 4.60
CA ALA A 133 11.22 -2.02 5.77
C ALA A 133 12.74 -1.93 5.62
N SER A 134 13.27 -1.90 4.39
CA SER A 134 14.70 -2.12 4.16
C SER A 134 15.39 -1.08 3.27
N TYR A 135 14.67 -0.37 2.41
CA TYR A 135 15.27 0.58 1.48
C TYR A 135 14.26 1.58 0.92
N VAL A 136 14.75 2.72 0.43
CA VAL A 136 14.00 3.63 -0.42
C VAL A 136 14.39 3.44 -1.88
N TRP A 137 13.40 3.50 -2.78
CA TRP A 137 13.62 3.50 -4.22
C TRP A 137 13.89 4.92 -4.70
N VAL A 138 15.07 5.15 -5.26
CA VAL A 138 15.51 6.50 -5.67
C VAL A 138 15.51 6.70 -7.19
N GLY A 139 15.36 5.63 -7.95
CA GLY A 139 15.26 5.67 -9.40
C GLY A 139 16.54 6.06 -10.13
N LYS A 140 16.41 6.35 -11.43
CA LYS A 140 17.55 6.66 -12.31
C LYS A 140 18.33 7.93 -11.95
N PRO A 141 17.70 9.05 -11.54
CA PRO A 141 18.43 10.29 -11.30
C PRO A 141 19.55 10.19 -10.25
N THR A 142 19.37 9.30 -9.27
CA THR A 142 20.27 9.15 -8.13
C THR A 142 20.86 7.74 -8.05
N MET A 143 20.75 6.96 -9.12
CA MET A 143 21.36 5.64 -9.16
C MET A 143 22.89 5.71 -9.03
N THR A 144 23.47 4.73 -8.35
CA THR A 144 24.91 4.55 -8.28
C THR A 144 25.30 3.10 -8.03
N GLU A 145 26.39 2.66 -8.62
CA GLU A 145 26.98 1.35 -8.37
C GLU A 145 28.02 1.36 -7.23
N LYS A 146 28.25 2.55 -6.62
CA LYS A 146 29.26 2.70 -5.57
C LYS A 146 28.79 2.27 -4.17
N ARG A 147 27.46 2.01 -3.98
CA ARG A 147 26.90 1.64 -2.66
C ARG A 147 27.23 0.21 -2.25
N TYR A 148 27.37 -0.67 -3.22
CA TYR A 148 27.55 -2.11 -2.97
C TYR A 148 28.75 -2.63 -3.72
N PRO A 149 29.43 -3.68 -3.22
CA PRO A 149 30.49 -4.36 -3.96
C PRO A 149 30.04 -4.79 -5.35
N GLN A 150 30.97 -4.82 -6.31
CA GLN A 150 30.67 -5.15 -7.70
C GLN A 150 29.89 -6.47 -7.85
N ALA A 151 30.31 -7.53 -7.15
CA ALA A 151 29.64 -8.82 -7.20
C ALA A 151 28.16 -8.76 -6.75
N ILE A 152 27.82 -7.85 -5.82
CA ILE A 152 26.44 -7.63 -5.38
C ILE A 152 25.66 -6.88 -6.46
N ASN A 153 26.24 -5.82 -7.05
CA ASN A 153 25.59 -5.07 -8.13
C ASN A 153 25.32 -5.94 -9.37
N GLU A 154 26.23 -6.83 -9.71
CA GLU A 154 26.08 -7.77 -10.82
C GLU A 154 24.95 -8.77 -10.56
N LYS A 155 24.90 -9.32 -9.35
CA LYS A 155 23.87 -10.28 -8.94
C LYS A 155 22.48 -9.63 -8.80
N TYR A 156 22.40 -8.40 -8.24
CA TYR A 156 21.16 -7.71 -7.92
C TYR A 156 21.10 -6.35 -8.60
N ARG A 157 20.95 -6.35 -9.90
CA ARG A 157 21.05 -5.15 -10.76
C ARG A 157 20.12 -3.99 -10.36
N LEU A 158 19.04 -4.26 -9.66
CA LEU A 158 18.11 -3.22 -9.23
C LEU A 158 18.54 -2.49 -7.96
N LEU A 159 19.50 -3.00 -7.19
CA LEU A 159 20.00 -2.33 -6.00
C LEU A 159 20.62 -0.96 -6.27
N ARG A 160 21.18 -0.75 -7.49
CA ARG A 160 21.71 0.56 -7.91
C ARG A 160 20.70 1.71 -7.82
N TYR A 161 19.38 1.39 -7.83
CA TYR A 161 18.27 2.33 -7.74
C TYR A 161 17.71 2.47 -6.33
N SER A 162 18.35 1.90 -5.32
CA SER A 162 17.88 1.90 -3.95
C SER A 162 18.94 2.40 -2.97
N ILE A 163 18.49 2.94 -1.85
CA ILE A 163 19.34 3.26 -0.69
C ILE A 163 18.78 2.45 0.48
N THR A 164 19.59 1.58 1.05
CA THR A 164 19.21 0.75 2.20
C THR A 164 19.27 1.54 3.50
N TYR A 165 18.46 1.10 4.45
CA TYR A 165 18.51 1.59 5.83
C TYR A 165 19.52 0.79 6.64
N ASP A 166 20.07 1.41 7.70
CA ASP A 166 20.99 0.76 8.66
C ASP A 166 20.29 -0.28 9.54
N LYS A 167 18.97 -0.14 9.73
CA LYS A 167 18.09 -1.05 10.48
C LYS A 167 16.69 -1.07 9.88
N PRO A 168 15.90 -2.13 10.13
CA PRO A 168 14.57 -2.24 9.54
C PRO A 168 13.61 -1.18 10.08
N LEU A 169 12.80 -0.61 9.17
CA LEU A 169 11.66 0.24 9.51
C LEU A 169 10.41 -0.61 9.69
N TYR A 170 9.66 -0.33 10.75
CA TYR A 170 8.35 -0.92 10.99
C TYR A 170 7.50 -0.01 11.87
N ALA A 171 6.22 -0.27 11.91
CA ALA A 171 5.30 0.40 12.83
C ALA A 171 4.50 -0.65 13.63
N ILE A 172 4.26 -0.34 14.90
CA ILE A 172 3.34 -1.07 15.76
C ILE A 172 2.04 -0.27 15.81
N VAL A 173 0.95 -0.91 15.41
CA VAL A 173 -0.39 -0.32 15.45
C VAL A 173 -1.16 -0.98 16.59
N THR A 174 -1.57 -0.18 17.56
CA THR A 174 -2.42 -0.63 18.67
C THR A 174 -3.84 -0.16 18.42
N LEU A 175 -4.76 -1.11 18.27
CA LEU A 175 -6.17 -0.87 18.03
C LEU A 175 -6.94 -1.05 19.35
N ALA A 176 -7.59 0.01 19.81
CA ALA A 176 -8.54 -0.03 20.91
C ALA A 176 -9.90 0.51 20.41
N LYS A 177 -10.98 0.22 21.14
CA LYS A 177 -12.34 0.60 20.73
C LYS A 177 -12.50 2.09 20.39
N ASP A 178 -11.79 2.95 21.11
CA ASP A 178 -11.87 4.41 21.07
C ASP A 178 -10.59 5.08 20.54
N ARG A 179 -9.50 4.33 20.37
CA ARG A 179 -8.19 4.87 20.06
C ARG A 179 -7.39 3.97 19.12
N ILE A 180 -6.66 4.60 18.21
CA ILE A 180 -5.65 3.95 17.35
C ILE A 180 -4.32 4.66 17.61
N ASP A 181 -3.33 3.92 18.11
CA ASP A 181 -1.97 4.41 18.33
C ASP A 181 -1.02 3.79 17.31
N ILE A 182 -0.15 4.58 16.71
CA ILE A 182 0.85 4.13 15.76
C ILE A 182 2.22 4.58 16.22
N LYS A 183 3.13 3.63 16.45
CA LYS A 183 4.51 3.87 16.84
C LYS A 183 5.45 3.29 15.78
N GLY A 184 6.10 4.17 15.03
CA GLY A 184 7.11 3.79 14.03
C GLY A 184 8.52 3.74 14.63
N THR A 185 9.41 3.02 13.96
CA THR A 185 10.86 3.07 14.19
C THR A 185 11.50 4.11 13.25
N GLN A 186 12.71 4.55 13.61
CA GLN A 186 13.54 5.42 12.78
C GLN A 186 14.80 4.65 12.35
N ALA A 187 15.30 4.97 11.16
CA ALA A 187 16.53 4.41 10.63
C ALA A 187 17.28 5.47 9.82
N ASP A 188 18.59 5.33 9.74
CA ASP A 188 19.43 6.16 8.89
C ASP A 188 19.72 5.45 7.57
N PHE A 189 20.08 6.23 6.54
CA PHE A 189 20.52 5.68 5.29
C PHE A 189 21.96 5.19 5.35
N LEU A 190 22.23 4.01 4.79
CA LEU A 190 23.61 3.55 4.61
C LEU A 190 24.32 4.38 3.52
N PRO A 191 25.54 4.88 3.77
CA PRO A 191 26.30 5.66 2.80
C PRO A 191 26.74 4.81 1.59
N PRO A 192 27.04 5.42 0.42
CA PRO A 192 26.89 6.84 0.16
C PRO A 192 25.45 7.25 -0.12
N THR A 193 24.99 8.30 0.57
CA THR A 193 23.64 8.83 0.44
C THR A 193 23.68 10.16 -0.30
N PRO A 194 22.88 10.38 -1.35
CA PRO A 194 22.76 11.67 -2.00
C PRO A 194 22.27 12.74 -1.03
N VAL A 195 22.82 13.96 -1.12
CA VAL A 195 22.46 15.09 -0.24
C VAL A 195 20.95 15.36 -0.21
N SER A 196 20.25 15.18 -1.34
CA SER A 196 18.80 15.32 -1.45
C SER A 196 17.98 14.36 -0.58
N TYR A 197 18.59 13.33 0.00
CA TYR A 197 17.93 12.33 0.85
C TYR A 197 18.37 12.39 2.33
N THR A 198 19.28 13.30 2.68
CA THR A 198 19.76 13.44 4.08
C THR A 198 18.82 14.26 4.96
N HIS A 199 17.74 14.82 4.40
CA HIS A 199 16.80 15.71 5.11
C HIS A 199 15.32 15.25 4.98
N LEU A 200 15.09 13.95 4.77
CA LEU A 200 13.74 13.37 4.74
C LEU A 200 13.32 12.83 6.11
#